data_049dd4fa85a5ba288b9a9574e03c2d3e
#
_entry.id   049dd4fa85a5ba288b9a9574e03c2d3e
#
_cell.length_a   1.000
_cell.length_b   1.000
_cell.length_c   1.000
_cell.angle_alpha   90.00
_cell.angle_beta   90.00
_cell.angle_gamma   90.00
#
_symmetry.space_group_name_H-M   'P 1'
#
loop_
_entity.id
_entity.type
_entity.pdbx_description
1 polymer ?
#
loop_
_entity_poly.entity_id
_entity_poly.type
_entity_poly.pdbx_seq_one_letter_code
_entity_poly.pdbx_strand_id
1 'polypeptide(L)'
;MQINDAVLQSVIIAARQLEKEHGFAKATSDGLLALRGVMEVSEETHEQEDRNALLAAIKKSFSQTLDGLQDARCAEGKKIAQVITDQLNEISKLTERGASLVDEANAALLVKIRDQLKTVLDGTTGVSDDRIAEEAAILAVKSDIREELDRLRAHIEAGRELLSGGGAIGRQFDFLSQELNREANTLCAKAPIMPLKRVGLDLKQIIDQLREQIQNIE
;
A
#
# COMPACT_ATOMS: atom_id res chain seq x y z
N MET A 1 35.59 -22.21 -34.22
CA MET A 1 35.61 -22.18 -35.68
C MET A 1 35.94 -23.59 -36.16
N GLN A 2 35.12 -24.15 -37.03
CA GLN A 2 35.32 -25.50 -37.62
C GLN A 2 35.33 -25.38 -39.15
N ILE A 3 36.01 -26.31 -39.81
CA ILE A 3 36.05 -26.36 -41.27
C ILE A 3 34.83 -27.22 -41.70
N ASN A 4 34.01 -26.68 -42.60
CA ASN A 4 32.98 -27.47 -43.27
C ASN A 4 33.62 -28.28 -44.42
N ASP A 5 33.96 -29.53 -44.13
CA ASP A 5 34.65 -30.41 -45.03
C ASP A 5 33.87 -30.66 -46.36
N ALA A 6 32.56 -30.70 -46.31
CA ALA A 6 31.72 -30.90 -47.51
C ALA A 6 31.85 -29.71 -48.50
N VAL A 7 31.78 -28.50 -47.96
CA VAL A 7 31.97 -27.26 -48.74
C VAL A 7 33.41 -27.15 -49.22
N LEU A 8 34.41 -27.40 -48.36
CA LEU A 8 35.82 -27.39 -48.72
C LEU A 8 36.14 -28.37 -49.88
N GLN A 9 35.66 -29.59 -49.83
CA GLN A 9 35.85 -30.57 -50.90
C GLN A 9 35.25 -30.11 -52.25
N SER A 10 34.03 -29.56 -52.19
CA SER A 10 33.37 -29.02 -53.38
C SER A 10 34.15 -27.89 -54.02
N VAL A 11 34.72 -26.99 -53.21
CA VAL A 11 35.53 -25.86 -53.68
C VAL A 11 36.86 -26.33 -54.23
N ILE A 12 37.52 -27.33 -53.62
CA ILE A 12 38.76 -27.92 -54.13
C ILE A 12 38.55 -28.57 -55.51
N ILE A 13 37.45 -29.29 -55.69
CA ILE A 13 37.10 -29.91 -57.00
C ILE A 13 36.92 -28.81 -58.04
N ALA A 14 36.15 -27.78 -57.76
CA ALA A 14 35.93 -26.66 -58.70
C ALA A 14 37.24 -25.91 -59.02
N ALA A 15 38.10 -25.66 -58.05
CA ALA A 15 39.40 -25.00 -58.23
C ALA A 15 40.34 -25.83 -59.18
N ARG A 16 40.37 -27.16 -58.99
CA ARG A 16 41.14 -28.05 -59.86
C ARG A 16 40.60 -28.08 -61.29
N GLN A 17 39.30 -27.99 -61.47
CA GLN A 17 38.71 -27.93 -62.79
C GLN A 17 39.06 -26.63 -63.52
N LEU A 18 38.99 -25.48 -62.86
CA LEU A 18 39.41 -24.17 -63.38
C LEU A 18 40.87 -24.13 -63.74
N GLU A 19 41.76 -24.73 -62.96
CA GLU A 19 43.17 -24.88 -63.25
C GLU A 19 43.36 -25.67 -64.56
N LYS A 20 42.68 -26.79 -64.68
CA LYS A 20 42.86 -27.69 -65.87
C LYS A 20 42.22 -27.15 -67.12
N GLU A 21 41.05 -26.53 -67.09
CA GLU A 21 40.28 -26.12 -68.26
C GLU A 21 40.69 -24.70 -68.75
N HIS A 22 41.09 -23.82 -67.83
CA HIS A 22 41.28 -22.38 -68.08
C HIS A 22 42.71 -21.86 -67.77
N GLY A 23 43.60 -22.73 -67.26
CA GLY A 23 44.96 -22.35 -66.97
C GLY A 23 45.14 -21.39 -65.78
N PHE A 24 44.14 -21.33 -64.85
CA PHE A 24 44.27 -20.50 -63.66
C PHE A 24 45.38 -21.00 -62.73
N ALA A 25 45.93 -20.10 -61.91
CA ALA A 25 46.90 -20.47 -60.89
C ALA A 25 46.25 -21.41 -59.85
N LYS A 26 47.09 -22.26 -59.21
CA LYS A 26 46.64 -23.14 -58.11
C LYS A 26 46.01 -22.35 -56.97
N ALA A 27 44.92 -22.84 -56.49
CA ALA A 27 44.27 -22.28 -55.29
C ALA A 27 45.20 -22.40 -54.06
N THR A 28 45.28 -21.34 -53.29
CA THR A 28 46.07 -21.30 -52.06
C THR A 28 45.17 -21.66 -50.86
N SER A 29 45.72 -22.21 -49.77
CA SER A 29 44.95 -22.63 -48.59
C SER A 29 44.25 -21.45 -47.92
N ASP A 30 44.87 -20.29 -47.89
CA ASP A 30 44.28 -19.04 -47.36
C ASP A 30 43.09 -18.57 -48.20
N GLY A 31 43.24 -18.67 -49.56
CA GLY A 31 42.13 -18.34 -50.46
C GLY A 31 40.94 -19.29 -50.30
N LEU A 32 41.19 -20.59 -50.12
CA LEU A 32 40.10 -21.56 -49.87
C LEU A 32 39.41 -21.35 -48.51
N LEU A 33 40.18 -21.08 -47.49
CA LEU A 33 39.62 -20.85 -46.12
C LEU A 33 38.89 -19.50 -46.02
N ALA A 34 39.23 -18.51 -46.86
CA ALA A 34 38.52 -17.23 -46.87
C ALA A 34 37.14 -17.28 -47.53
N LEU A 35 36.81 -18.38 -48.24
CA LEU A 35 35.51 -18.52 -48.88
C LEU A 35 34.40 -18.72 -47.83
N ARG A 36 33.30 -17.99 -48.05
CA ARG A 36 32.15 -18.06 -47.19
C ARG A 36 31.57 -19.47 -47.17
N GLY A 37 31.37 -20.03 -45.98
CA GLY A 37 30.83 -21.39 -45.76
C GLY A 37 31.92 -22.48 -45.66
N VAL A 38 33.20 -22.19 -45.88
CA VAL A 38 34.32 -23.11 -45.62
C VAL A 38 34.74 -23.04 -44.15
N MET A 39 34.76 -21.82 -43.57
CA MET A 39 34.94 -21.63 -42.12
C MET A 39 33.59 -21.28 -41.49
N GLU A 40 33.13 -22.10 -40.60
CA GLU A 40 31.91 -21.86 -39.83
C GLU A 40 32.22 -21.62 -38.37
N VAL A 41 31.52 -20.67 -37.78
CA VAL A 41 31.50 -20.52 -36.32
C VAL A 41 30.57 -21.62 -35.83
N SER A 42 31.14 -22.69 -35.28
CA SER A 42 30.33 -23.65 -34.54
C SER A 42 29.81 -22.93 -33.31
N GLU A 43 28.53 -22.53 -33.31
CA GLU A 43 27.81 -22.36 -32.07
C GLU A 43 27.75 -23.76 -31.45
N GLU A 44 28.30 -23.93 -30.25
CA GLU A 44 28.08 -25.12 -29.45
C GLU A 44 26.57 -25.28 -29.33
N THR A 45 25.98 -26.15 -30.12
CA THR A 45 24.61 -26.62 -29.92
C THR A 45 24.66 -27.40 -28.61
N HIS A 46 24.34 -26.71 -27.52
CA HIS A 46 24.02 -27.41 -26.29
C HIS A 46 23.04 -28.52 -26.67
N GLU A 47 23.42 -29.78 -26.42
CA GLU A 47 22.57 -30.91 -26.75
C GLU A 47 21.17 -30.65 -26.16
N GLN A 48 20.12 -31.09 -26.84
CA GLN A 48 18.73 -30.80 -26.43
C GLN A 48 18.46 -31.23 -24.97
N GLU A 49 19.22 -32.23 -24.49
CA GLU A 49 19.19 -32.70 -23.10
C GLU A 49 19.74 -31.65 -22.12
N ASP A 50 20.86 -30.99 -22.42
CA ASP A 50 21.43 -29.91 -21.59
C ASP A 50 20.50 -28.70 -21.52
N ARG A 51 19.84 -28.35 -22.64
CA ARG A 51 18.87 -27.28 -22.67
C ARG A 51 17.64 -27.60 -21.84
N ASN A 52 17.14 -28.83 -21.88
CA ASN A 52 16.01 -29.27 -21.08
C ASN A 52 16.36 -29.30 -19.57
N ALA A 53 17.57 -29.74 -19.23
CA ALA A 53 18.07 -29.73 -17.86
C ALA A 53 18.20 -28.30 -17.32
N LEU A 54 18.73 -27.36 -18.13
CA LEU A 54 18.82 -25.95 -17.77
C LEU A 54 17.45 -25.32 -17.56
N LEU A 55 16.49 -25.58 -18.46
CA LEU A 55 15.10 -25.08 -18.32
C LEU A 55 14.42 -25.64 -17.06
N ALA A 56 14.65 -26.91 -16.72
CA ALA A 56 14.12 -27.51 -15.51
C ALA A 56 14.72 -26.86 -14.26
N ALA A 57 16.04 -26.60 -14.25
CA ALA A 57 16.71 -25.91 -13.16
C ALA A 57 16.22 -24.46 -12.97
N ILE A 58 16.01 -23.72 -14.07
CA ILE A 58 15.46 -22.35 -14.03
C ILE A 58 14.02 -22.38 -13.48
N LYS A 59 13.16 -23.27 -13.96
CA LYS A 59 11.78 -23.41 -13.46
C LYS A 59 11.75 -23.71 -11.96
N LYS A 60 12.59 -24.64 -11.51
CA LYS A 60 12.71 -24.99 -10.09
C LYS A 60 13.16 -23.80 -9.25
N SER A 61 14.20 -23.10 -9.67
CA SER A 61 14.71 -21.91 -8.96
C SER A 61 13.65 -20.79 -8.91
N PHE A 62 12.94 -20.57 -10.01
CA PHE A 62 11.86 -19.60 -10.07
C PHE A 62 10.70 -19.94 -9.13
N SER A 63 10.25 -21.20 -9.12
CA SER A 63 9.23 -21.66 -8.16
C SER A 63 9.66 -21.46 -6.72
N GLN A 64 10.88 -21.85 -6.36
CA GLN A 64 11.41 -21.63 -5.02
C GLN A 64 11.47 -20.15 -4.62
N THR A 65 11.80 -19.27 -5.57
CA THR A 65 11.81 -17.83 -5.33
C THR A 65 10.40 -17.28 -5.10
N LEU A 66 9.41 -17.75 -5.86
CA LEU A 66 8.01 -17.37 -5.66
C LEU A 66 7.48 -17.84 -4.31
N ASP A 67 7.77 -19.08 -3.92
CA ASP A 67 7.37 -19.63 -2.61
C ASP A 67 7.99 -18.77 -1.48
N GLY A 68 9.28 -18.48 -1.59
CA GLY A 68 9.98 -17.61 -0.62
C GLY A 68 9.43 -16.19 -0.56
N LEU A 69 9.03 -15.62 -1.68
CA LEU A 69 8.38 -14.31 -1.74
C LEU A 69 7.00 -14.34 -1.06
N GLN A 70 6.22 -15.38 -1.32
CA GLN A 70 4.92 -15.57 -0.70
C GLN A 70 5.03 -15.71 0.82
N ASP A 71 5.97 -16.51 1.30
CA ASP A 71 6.24 -16.69 2.73
C ASP A 71 6.66 -15.37 3.40
N ALA A 72 7.54 -14.61 2.75
CA ALA A 72 7.97 -13.30 3.25
C ALA A 72 6.80 -12.32 3.33
N ARG A 73 5.96 -12.23 2.29
CA ARG A 73 4.74 -11.38 2.29
C ARG A 73 3.75 -11.78 3.37
N CYS A 74 3.53 -13.08 3.56
CA CYS A 74 2.66 -13.57 4.63
C CYS A 74 3.20 -13.23 6.03
N ALA A 75 4.50 -13.33 6.23
CA ALA A 75 5.14 -12.99 7.50
C ALA A 75 5.07 -11.48 7.79
N GLU A 76 5.28 -10.64 6.78
CA GLU A 76 5.18 -9.19 6.87
C GLU A 76 3.73 -8.76 7.12
N GLY A 77 2.77 -9.29 6.36
CA GLY A 77 1.35 -9.02 6.53
C GLY A 77 0.84 -9.32 7.95
N LYS A 78 1.31 -10.41 8.57
CA LYS A 78 0.99 -10.71 9.99
C LYS A 78 1.51 -9.65 10.94
N LYS A 79 2.73 -9.12 10.72
CA LYS A 79 3.29 -8.05 11.56
C LYS A 79 2.49 -6.76 11.42
N ILE A 80 2.16 -6.38 10.19
CA ILE A 80 1.34 -5.19 9.91
C ILE A 80 -0.05 -5.33 10.55
N ALA A 81 -0.69 -6.48 10.40
CA ALA A 81 -2.00 -6.75 11.03
C ALA A 81 -1.95 -6.61 12.55
N GLN A 82 -0.86 -7.05 13.21
CA GLN A 82 -0.67 -6.86 14.64
C GLN A 82 -0.57 -5.37 15.01
N VAL A 83 0.25 -4.61 14.29
CA VAL A 83 0.41 -3.16 14.51
C VAL A 83 -0.93 -2.43 14.36
N ILE A 84 -1.69 -2.75 13.31
CA ILE A 84 -3.03 -2.15 13.09
C ILE A 84 -3.99 -2.53 14.21
N THR A 85 -3.96 -3.79 14.67
CA THR A 85 -4.78 -4.23 15.80
C THR A 85 -4.48 -3.43 17.07
N ASP A 86 -3.20 -3.21 17.36
CA ASP A 86 -2.76 -2.44 18.52
C ASP A 86 -3.19 -0.96 18.41
N GLN A 87 -3.09 -0.37 17.22
CA GLN A 87 -3.56 0.99 16.94
C GLN A 87 -5.08 1.12 17.08
N LEU A 88 -5.87 0.17 16.56
CA LEU A 88 -7.32 0.16 16.74
C LEU A 88 -7.71 0.03 18.22
N ASN A 89 -6.97 -0.75 18.99
CA ASN A 89 -7.20 -0.88 20.44
C ASN A 89 -6.87 0.43 21.17
N GLU A 90 -5.85 1.17 20.75
CA GLU A 90 -5.52 2.47 21.34
C GLU A 90 -6.57 3.53 20.99
N ILE A 91 -7.04 3.56 19.72
CA ILE A 91 -8.15 4.42 19.29
C ILE A 91 -9.41 4.10 20.12
N SER A 92 -9.70 2.82 20.38
CA SER A 92 -10.82 2.38 21.21
C SER A 92 -10.71 2.92 22.64
N LYS A 93 -9.54 2.80 23.28
CA LYS A 93 -9.30 3.33 24.63
C LYS A 93 -9.48 4.84 24.70
N LEU A 94 -8.98 5.57 23.70
CA LEU A 94 -9.13 7.03 23.63
C LEU A 94 -10.60 7.41 23.42
N THR A 95 -11.34 6.66 22.60
CA THR A 95 -12.79 6.86 22.40
C THR A 95 -13.55 6.67 23.71
N GLU A 96 -13.26 5.63 24.47
CA GLU A 96 -13.91 5.40 25.79
C GLU A 96 -13.51 6.47 26.80
N ARG A 97 -12.26 6.94 26.78
CA ARG A 97 -11.86 8.10 27.58
C ARG A 97 -12.62 9.36 27.18
N GLY A 98 -12.84 9.59 25.88
CA GLY A 98 -13.70 10.67 25.41
C GLY A 98 -15.13 10.54 25.92
N ALA A 99 -15.68 9.33 25.87
CA ALA A 99 -17.02 9.04 26.36
C ALA A 99 -17.18 9.33 27.87
N SER A 100 -16.17 9.05 28.68
CA SER A 100 -16.20 9.37 30.13
C SER A 100 -16.20 10.86 30.44
N LEU A 101 -15.82 11.71 29.49
CA LEU A 101 -15.76 13.17 29.64
C LEU A 101 -17.02 13.89 29.11
N VAL A 102 -17.98 13.16 28.54
CA VAL A 102 -19.17 13.74 27.86
C VAL A 102 -20.00 14.60 28.80
N ASP A 103 -20.27 14.10 29.99
CA ASP A 103 -21.16 14.80 30.95
C ASP A 103 -20.49 16.10 31.48
N GLU A 104 -19.18 16.05 31.77
CA GLU A 104 -18.37 17.22 32.11
C GLU A 104 -18.33 18.24 30.95
N ALA A 105 -18.13 17.76 29.75
CA ALA A 105 -18.11 18.59 28.54
C ALA A 105 -19.44 19.30 28.31
N ASN A 106 -20.56 18.59 28.44
CA ASN A 106 -21.90 19.14 28.29
C ASN A 106 -22.23 20.18 29.36
N ALA A 107 -21.85 19.92 30.63
CA ALA A 107 -22.03 20.90 31.70
C ALA A 107 -21.21 22.18 31.43
N ALA A 108 -19.94 22.07 31.04
CA ALA A 108 -19.09 23.19 30.71
C ALA A 108 -19.61 24.00 29.50
N LEU A 109 -20.13 23.29 28.49
CA LEU A 109 -20.73 23.90 27.30
C LEU A 109 -21.94 24.75 27.65
N LEU A 110 -22.87 24.24 28.46
CA LEU A 110 -24.07 24.98 28.90
C LEU A 110 -23.69 26.26 29.65
N VAL A 111 -22.70 26.20 30.55
CA VAL A 111 -22.20 27.39 31.26
C VAL A 111 -21.65 28.40 30.25
N LYS A 112 -20.77 27.98 29.37
CA LYS A 112 -20.15 28.86 28.38
C LYS A 112 -21.18 29.53 27.46
N ILE A 113 -22.16 28.78 26.96
CA ILE A 113 -23.23 29.31 26.10
C ILE A 113 -24.06 30.32 26.86
N ARG A 114 -24.44 30.02 28.09
CA ARG A 114 -25.21 30.95 28.95
C ARG A 114 -24.47 32.25 29.20
N ASP A 115 -23.16 32.19 29.50
CA ASP A 115 -22.33 33.37 29.74
C ASP A 115 -22.15 34.20 28.46
N GLN A 116 -21.94 33.56 27.30
CA GLN A 116 -21.88 34.25 26.02
C GLN A 116 -23.18 34.95 25.65
N LEU A 117 -24.32 34.27 25.84
CA LEU A 117 -25.64 34.86 25.59
C LEU A 117 -25.89 36.06 26.50
N LYS A 118 -25.56 35.98 27.79
CA LYS A 118 -25.65 37.12 28.73
C LYS A 118 -24.81 38.29 28.24
N THR A 119 -23.55 38.05 27.86
CA THR A 119 -22.64 39.13 27.41
C THR A 119 -23.16 39.81 26.15
N VAL A 120 -23.78 39.09 25.20
CA VAL A 120 -24.33 39.65 23.96
C VAL A 120 -25.60 40.42 24.24
N LEU A 121 -26.38 40.03 25.25
CA LEU A 121 -27.68 40.58 25.56
C LEU A 121 -27.62 41.71 26.62
N ASP A 122 -26.50 41.94 27.30
CA ASP A 122 -26.30 42.98 28.29
C ASP A 122 -26.51 44.40 27.79
N GLY A 123 -26.87 44.58 26.52
CA GLY A 123 -27.26 45.87 25.93
C GLY A 123 -28.68 45.88 25.37
N THR A 124 -29.41 44.76 25.40
CA THR A 124 -30.75 44.64 24.77
C THR A 124 -31.82 44.41 25.84
N THR A 125 -32.59 45.43 26.13
CA THR A 125 -33.80 45.37 26.99
C THR A 125 -34.86 44.54 26.27
N GLY A 126 -35.24 43.36 26.83
CA GLY A 126 -36.43 42.61 26.42
C GLY A 126 -36.28 41.14 26.10
N VAL A 127 -35.11 40.52 26.34
CA VAL A 127 -34.94 39.06 26.18
C VAL A 127 -35.12 38.39 27.54
N SER A 128 -36.08 37.47 27.62
CA SER A 128 -36.34 36.72 28.86
C SER A 128 -35.27 35.61 29.12
N ASP A 129 -35.02 35.30 30.39
CA ASP A 129 -34.11 34.22 30.80
C ASP A 129 -34.56 32.86 30.21
N ASP A 130 -35.88 32.63 30.01
CA ASP A 130 -36.43 31.43 29.41
C ASP A 130 -35.97 31.29 27.93
N ARG A 131 -35.94 32.35 27.16
CA ARG A 131 -35.49 32.36 25.77
C ARG A 131 -33.98 32.11 25.65
N ILE A 132 -33.20 32.61 26.61
CA ILE A 132 -31.77 32.33 26.73
C ILE A 132 -31.55 30.84 27.01
N ALA A 133 -32.33 30.24 27.89
CA ALA A 133 -32.24 28.84 28.22
C ALA A 133 -32.65 27.93 27.04
N GLU A 134 -33.65 28.32 26.26
CA GLU A 134 -34.11 27.58 25.09
C GLU A 134 -33.04 27.58 23.99
N GLU A 135 -32.47 28.73 23.65
CA GLU A 135 -31.38 28.83 22.67
C GLU A 135 -30.11 28.12 23.13
N ALA A 136 -29.78 28.18 24.42
CA ALA A 136 -28.66 27.43 25.01
C ALA A 136 -28.86 25.90 24.86
N ALA A 137 -30.10 25.41 25.07
CA ALA A 137 -30.42 23.99 24.89
C ALA A 137 -30.29 23.54 23.44
N ILE A 138 -30.76 24.37 22.48
CA ILE A 138 -30.64 24.07 21.05
C ILE A 138 -29.15 24.01 20.62
N LEU A 139 -28.32 24.95 21.09
CA LEU A 139 -26.89 24.98 20.81
C LEU A 139 -26.16 23.77 21.45
N ALA A 140 -26.55 23.39 22.66
CA ALA A 140 -26.00 22.20 23.32
C ALA A 140 -26.28 20.91 22.56
N VAL A 141 -27.50 20.74 22.05
CA VAL A 141 -27.84 19.58 21.19
C VAL A 141 -27.00 19.55 19.90
N LYS A 142 -26.80 20.69 19.25
CA LYS A 142 -25.96 20.78 18.04
C LYS A 142 -24.48 20.51 18.30
N SER A 143 -24.03 20.67 19.53
CA SER A 143 -22.65 20.48 19.95
C SER A 143 -22.43 19.14 20.67
N ASP A 144 -23.42 18.25 20.70
CA ASP A 144 -23.29 16.92 21.28
C ASP A 144 -22.28 16.11 20.50
N ILE A 145 -21.36 15.48 21.24
CA ILE A 145 -20.25 14.68 20.69
C ILE A 145 -20.52 13.17 20.75
N ARG A 146 -21.67 12.77 21.25
CA ARG A 146 -22.02 11.35 21.41
C ARG A 146 -22.06 10.65 20.04
N GLU A 147 -22.57 11.34 19.04
CA GLU A 147 -22.65 10.81 17.67
C GLU A 147 -21.27 10.50 17.10
N GLU A 148 -20.29 11.40 17.27
CA GLU A 148 -18.92 11.20 16.82
C GLU A 148 -18.26 10.01 17.54
N LEU A 149 -18.49 9.87 18.84
CA LEU A 149 -17.98 8.75 19.63
C LEU A 149 -18.61 7.41 19.21
N ASP A 150 -19.90 7.37 18.94
CA ASP A 150 -20.59 6.17 18.47
C ASP A 150 -20.13 5.78 17.05
N ARG A 151 -19.91 6.75 16.15
CA ARG A 151 -19.33 6.51 14.84
C ARG A 151 -17.88 6.01 14.92
N LEU A 152 -17.07 6.57 15.81
CA LEU A 152 -15.71 6.05 16.06
C LEU A 152 -15.77 4.57 16.50
N ARG A 153 -16.66 4.21 17.42
CA ARG A 153 -16.87 2.80 17.83
C ARG A 153 -17.23 1.91 16.65
N ALA A 154 -18.20 2.34 15.84
CA ALA A 154 -18.62 1.57 14.67
C ALA A 154 -17.47 1.38 13.65
N HIS A 155 -16.68 2.40 13.41
CA HIS A 155 -15.53 2.32 12.52
C HIS A 155 -14.40 1.44 13.07
N ILE A 156 -14.17 1.43 14.40
CA ILE A 156 -13.22 0.53 15.05
C ILE A 156 -13.63 -0.94 14.83
N GLU A 157 -14.91 -1.26 15.04
CA GLU A 157 -15.42 -2.62 14.83
C GLU A 157 -15.33 -3.03 13.35
N ALA A 158 -15.69 -2.16 12.42
CA ALA A 158 -15.52 -2.41 11.00
C ALA A 158 -14.04 -2.69 10.65
N GLY A 159 -13.09 -1.98 11.27
CA GLY A 159 -11.66 -2.26 11.11
C GLY A 159 -11.23 -3.64 11.60
N ARG A 160 -11.78 -4.07 12.75
CA ARG A 160 -11.54 -5.42 13.28
C ARG A 160 -12.10 -6.51 12.38
N GLU A 161 -13.30 -6.30 11.84
CA GLU A 161 -13.92 -7.22 10.87
C GLU A 161 -13.10 -7.34 9.60
N LEU A 162 -12.60 -6.23 9.04
CA LEU A 162 -11.73 -6.23 7.87
C LEU A 162 -10.45 -7.05 8.11
N LEU A 163 -9.80 -6.90 9.27
CA LEU A 163 -8.60 -7.68 9.62
C LEU A 163 -8.89 -9.18 9.73
N SER A 164 -10.04 -9.54 10.26
CA SER A 164 -10.43 -10.94 10.44
C SER A 164 -10.85 -11.61 9.14
N GLY A 165 -11.41 -10.85 8.20
CA GLY A 165 -11.91 -11.34 6.91
C GLY A 165 -10.79 -11.70 5.92
N GLY A 166 -9.62 -11.11 6.06
CA GLY A 166 -8.47 -11.33 5.17
C GLY A 166 -8.67 -10.80 3.75
N GLY A 167 -7.72 -11.08 2.87
CA GLY A 167 -7.75 -10.63 1.47
C GLY A 167 -7.15 -9.24 1.26
N ALA A 168 -7.43 -8.63 0.09
CA ALA A 168 -6.93 -7.31 -0.28
C ALA A 168 -7.79 -6.20 0.39
N ILE A 169 -7.42 -5.84 1.62
CA ILE A 169 -8.20 -4.93 2.48
C ILE A 169 -7.68 -3.48 2.49
N GLY A 170 -6.52 -3.20 1.87
CA GLY A 170 -5.86 -1.89 1.96
C GLY A 170 -6.75 -0.72 1.56
N ARG A 171 -7.50 -0.82 0.45
CA ARG A 171 -8.41 0.24 -0.01
C ARG A 171 -9.59 0.50 0.95
N GLN A 172 -10.11 -0.56 1.56
CA GLN A 172 -11.22 -0.44 2.53
C GLN A 172 -10.73 0.20 3.82
N PHE A 173 -9.52 -0.15 4.25
CA PHE A 173 -8.87 0.47 5.41
C PHE A 173 -8.50 1.93 5.16
N ASP A 174 -8.03 2.30 3.97
CA ASP A 174 -7.77 3.72 3.65
C ASP A 174 -9.04 4.55 3.78
N PHE A 175 -10.18 4.08 3.24
CA PHE A 175 -11.47 4.73 3.44
C PHE A 175 -11.86 4.82 4.93
N LEU A 176 -11.71 3.73 5.66
CA LEU A 176 -12.01 3.68 7.10
C LEU A 176 -11.15 4.68 7.90
N SER A 177 -9.87 4.79 7.57
CA SER A 177 -8.97 5.76 8.21
C SER A 177 -9.37 7.21 7.97
N GLN A 178 -9.93 7.51 6.79
CA GLN A 178 -10.46 8.83 6.47
C GLN A 178 -11.71 9.15 7.31
N GLU A 179 -12.62 8.18 7.47
CA GLU A 179 -13.80 8.37 8.32
C GLU A 179 -13.40 8.53 9.80
N LEU A 180 -12.49 7.70 10.32
CA LEU A 180 -11.95 7.88 11.66
C LEU A 180 -11.35 9.28 11.87
N ASN A 181 -10.59 9.78 10.90
CA ASN A 181 -9.99 11.13 10.96
C ASN A 181 -11.07 12.22 10.93
N ARG A 182 -12.11 12.03 10.13
CA ARG A 182 -13.24 12.95 10.07
C ARG A 182 -13.94 13.08 11.43
N GLU A 183 -14.26 11.96 12.07
CA GLU A 183 -14.92 11.96 13.38
C GLU A 183 -14.01 12.56 14.46
N ALA A 184 -12.68 12.26 14.44
CA ALA A 184 -11.73 12.84 15.37
C ALA A 184 -11.59 14.37 15.18
N ASN A 185 -11.63 14.86 13.93
CA ASN A 185 -11.62 16.31 13.63
C ASN A 185 -12.86 17.00 14.18
N THR A 186 -14.06 16.40 13.98
CA THR A 186 -15.32 16.93 14.47
C THR A 186 -15.34 16.94 16.01
N LEU A 187 -14.85 15.89 16.64
CA LEU A 187 -14.68 15.83 18.10
C LEU A 187 -13.79 16.96 18.61
N CYS A 188 -12.63 17.21 17.99
CA CYS A 188 -11.75 18.32 18.33
C CYS A 188 -12.41 19.69 18.18
N ALA A 189 -13.20 19.87 17.11
CA ALA A 189 -13.88 21.15 16.84
C ALA A 189 -15.01 21.43 17.82
N LYS A 190 -15.76 20.38 18.23
CA LYS A 190 -16.87 20.47 19.18
C LYS A 190 -16.41 20.46 20.66
N ALA A 191 -15.18 20.05 20.97
CA ALA A 191 -14.70 19.86 22.33
C ALA A 191 -14.71 21.17 23.17
N PRO A 192 -15.58 21.29 24.18
CA PRO A 192 -15.69 22.52 25.00
C PRO A 192 -14.64 22.59 26.11
N ILE A 193 -14.02 21.46 26.48
CA ILE A 193 -13.03 21.34 27.55
C ILE A 193 -11.68 20.84 27.03
N MET A 194 -10.60 21.29 27.67
CA MET A 194 -9.24 20.92 27.27
C MET A 194 -8.93 19.42 27.35
N PRO A 195 -9.40 18.66 28.38
CA PRO A 195 -9.18 17.22 28.44
C PRO A 195 -9.75 16.49 27.20
N LEU A 196 -10.96 16.83 26.77
CA LEU A 196 -11.60 16.25 25.60
C LEU A 196 -10.88 16.64 24.30
N LYS A 197 -10.41 17.89 24.21
CA LYS A 197 -9.62 18.35 23.06
C LYS A 197 -8.30 17.59 22.93
N ARG A 198 -7.65 17.25 24.04
CA ARG A 198 -6.46 16.39 24.05
C ARG A 198 -6.76 15.00 23.54
N VAL A 199 -7.85 14.38 24.00
CA VAL A 199 -8.29 13.08 23.47
C VAL A 199 -8.46 13.13 21.96
N GLY A 200 -9.11 14.16 21.42
CA GLY A 200 -9.26 14.32 19.98
C GLY A 200 -7.93 14.47 19.23
N LEU A 201 -6.95 15.17 19.80
CA LEU A 201 -5.60 15.30 19.22
C LEU A 201 -4.83 13.98 19.26
N ASP A 202 -4.91 13.26 20.39
CA ASP A 202 -4.28 11.93 20.53
C ASP A 202 -4.89 10.94 19.54
N LEU A 203 -6.23 10.96 19.36
CA LEU A 203 -6.92 10.16 18.32
C LEU A 203 -6.38 10.46 16.93
N LYS A 204 -6.25 11.72 16.55
CA LYS A 204 -5.70 12.11 15.25
C LYS A 204 -4.28 11.57 15.03
N GLN A 205 -3.43 11.68 16.03
CA GLN A 205 -2.07 11.18 15.97
C GLN A 205 -2.03 9.67 15.68
N ILE A 206 -2.82 8.87 16.40
CA ILE A 206 -2.85 7.42 16.19
C ILE A 206 -3.50 7.05 14.84
N ILE A 207 -4.53 7.79 14.42
CA ILE A 207 -5.19 7.58 13.12
C ILE A 207 -4.23 7.90 11.97
N ASP A 208 -3.42 8.93 12.08
CA ASP A 208 -2.39 9.27 11.08
C ASP A 208 -1.32 8.16 11.00
N GLN A 209 -0.87 7.62 12.13
CA GLN A 209 0.03 6.47 12.18
C GLN A 209 -0.61 5.21 11.58
N LEU A 210 -1.89 4.97 11.86
CA LEU A 210 -2.66 3.87 11.26
C LEU A 210 -2.68 4.00 9.73
N ARG A 211 -2.94 5.20 9.23
CA ARG A 211 -2.96 5.47 7.80
C ARG A 211 -1.62 5.21 7.12
N GLU A 212 -0.51 5.56 7.75
CA GLU A 212 0.84 5.25 7.25
C GLU A 212 1.06 3.73 7.13
N GLN A 213 0.60 2.95 8.10
CA GLN A 213 0.72 1.48 8.06
C GLN A 213 -0.16 0.87 6.95
N ILE A 214 -1.36 1.42 6.73
CA ILE A 214 -2.28 0.97 5.70
C ILE A 214 -1.69 1.13 4.30
N GLN A 215 -0.90 2.18 4.05
CA GLN A 215 -0.23 2.40 2.75
C GLN A 215 0.79 1.29 2.41
N ASN A 216 1.21 0.49 3.38
CA ASN A 216 2.10 -0.65 3.20
C ASN A 216 1.33 -1.98 3.02
N ILE A 217 0.00 -1.95 3.02
CA ILE A 217 -0.86 -3.13 2.77
C ILE A 217 -1.27 -3.14 1.30
N GLU A 218 -0.97 -4.24 0.63
CA GLU A 218 -1.50 -4.55 -0.69
C GLU A 218 -2.73 -5.46 -0.61
#